data_2aae6328b63bca3f77813090ce6931e9
#
_entry.id   2aae6328b63bca3f77813090ce6931e9
#
_cell.length_a   1.000
_cell.length_b   1.000
_cell.length_c   1.000
_cell.angle_alpha   90.00
_cell.angle_beta   90.00
_cell.angle_gamma   90.00
#
_symmetry.space_group_name_H-M   'P 1'
#
loop_
_entity.id
_entity.type
_entity.pdbx_description
1 polymer ?
#
loop_
_entity_poly.entity_id
_entity_poly.type
_entity_poly.pdbx_seq_one_letter_code
_entity_poly.pdbx_strand_id
1 'polypeptide(L)'
;EPAKRQAVTNADRTISSIKRHMGTDYKVDIDGKKYTPQEISAMILQKLKADAESYLGETVSEAVITVPAYFNDAQRQATKDAGKIAGLDVKRIINEPTAAALAYGLDNEKEQKIMVYDLGGGTFDVSIIEIGDGVIEVLSTNGDTHLGGDDFDNRITQWMIDEFKKAEGVDLSTDKMALQRLKEAAEKAKKELSSATTTNINLPFITAT
;
A
#
# COMPACT_ATOMS: atom_id res chain seq x y z
N GLU A 1 7.61 -10.49 0.64
CA GLU A 1 8.95 -10.55 1.22
C GLU A 1 10.09 -10.65 0.16
N PRO A 2 10.11 -11.62 -0.82
CA PRO A 2 11.20 -11.68 -1.80
C PRO A 2 11.39 -10.38 -2.59
N ALA A 3 10.30 -9.77 -3.08
CA ALA A 3 10.35 -8.48 -3.79
C ALA A 3 10.93 -7.35 -2.92
N LYS A 4 10.54 -7.29 -1.65
CA LYS A 4 11.06 -6.30 -0.70
C LYS A 4 12.56 -6.49 -0.45
N ARG A 5 13.01 -7.75 -0.28
CA ARG A 5 14.42 -8.06 -0.03
C ARG A 5 15.34 -7.70 -1.20
N GLN A 6 14.88 -7.83 -2.44
CA GLN A 6 15.67 -7.46 -3.61
C GLN A 6 15.66 -5.96 -3.94
N ALA A 7 14.82 -5.15 -3.28
CA ALA A 7 14.72 -3.72 -3.56
C ALA A 7 16.05 -2.98 -3.42
N VAL A 8 16.93 -3.41 -2.52
CA VAL A 8 18.28 -2.84 -2.34
C VAL A 8 19.15 -3.03 -3.59
N THR A 9 19.09 -4.22 -4.20
CA THR A 9 19.94 -4.57 -5.35
C THR A 9 19.25 -4.37 -6.70
N ASN A 10 17.93 -4.20 -6.70
CA ASN A 10 17.11 -4.10 -7.91
C ASN A 10 16.01 -3.01 -7.74
N ALA A 11 16.41 -1.83 -7.28
CA ALA A 11 15.50 -0.72 -6.96
C ALA A 11 14.68 -0.28 -8.18
N ASP A 12 15.30 -0.20 -9.37
CA ASP A 12 14.63 0.25 -10.60
C ASP A 12 13.49 -0.67 -11.08
N ARG A 13 13.53 -1.94 -10.67
CA ARG A 13 12.48 -2.94 -10.99
C ARG A 13 11.57 -3.27 -9.81
N THR A 14 11.73 -2.59 -8.68
CA THR A 14 10.89 -2.79 -7.49
C THR A 14 9.92 -1.63 -7.34
N ILE A 15 8.65 -1.89 -7.64
CA ILE A 15 7.61 -0.89 -7.63
C ILE A 15 6.82 -0.98 -6.32
N SER A 16 6.61 0.17 -5.69
CA SER A 16 5.80 0.31 -4.48
C SER A 16 4.73 1.39 -4.64
N SER A 17 3.69 1.34 -3.79
CA SER A 17 2.65 2.37 -3.67
C SER A 17 1.90 2.69 -4.98
N ILE A 18 1.82 1.74 -5.91
CA ILE A 18 1.16 1.94 -7.23
C ILE A 18 -0.33 2.30 -7.10
N LYS A 19 -0.98 1.94 -5.99
CA LYS A 19 -2.38 2.29 -5.68
C LYS A 19 -2.65 3.80 -5.76
N ARG A 20 -1.66 4.64 -5.40
CA ARG A 20 -1.75 6.11 -5.46
C ARG A 20 -1.92 6.64 -6.89
N HIS A 21 -1.60 5.85 -7.90
CA HIS A 21 -1.65 6.22 -9.31
C HIS A 21 -2.81 5.57 -10.08
N MET A 22 -3.69 4.80 -9.41
CA MET A 22 -4.83 4.17 -10.07
C MET A 22 -5.76 5.19 -10.71
N GLY A 23 -6.21 4.89 -11.92
CA GLY A 23 -7.11 5.76 -12.68
C GLY A 23 -6.44 6.98 -13.33
N THR A 24 -5.08 7.05 -13.31
CA THR A 24 -4.30 8.11 -13.98
C THR A 24 -3.55 7.59 -15.20
N ASP A 25 -2.93 8.49 -15.95
CA ASP A 25 -2.08 8.19 -17.11
C ASP A 25 -0.61 7.88 -16.72
N TYR A 26 -0.32 7.76 -15.43
CA TYR A 26 1.00 7.40 -14.92
C TYR A 26 1.52 6.12 -15.57
N LYS A 27 2.82 6.09 -15.85
CA LYS A 27 3.51 4.92 -16.42
C LYS A 27 4.76 4.61 -15.62
N VAL A 28 4.96 3.32 -15.37
CA VAL A 28 6.21 2.78 -14.83
C VAL A 28 7.04 2.26 -15.99
N ASP A 29 8.27 2.73 -16.13
CA ASP A 29 9.20 2.18 -17.11
C ASP A 29 10.04 1.08 -16.46
N ILE A 30 9.98 -0.11 -17.02
CA ILE A 30 10.79 -1.26 -16.59
C ILE A 30 11.46 -1.82 -17.85
N ASP A 31 12.77 -1.70 -17.95
CA ASP A 31 13.58 -2.17 -19.08
C ASP A 31 13.10 -1.63 -20.44
N GLY A 32 12.67 -0.37 -20.49
CA GLY A 32 12.18 0.27 -21.71
C GLY A 32 10.73 -0.08 -22.07
N LYS A 33 10.06 -0.89 -21.26
CA LYS A 33 8.62 -1.18 -21.41
C LYS A 33 7.81 -0.39 -20.38
N LYS A 34 6.80 0.33 -20.86
CA LYS A 34 5.92 1.14 -20.04
C LYS A 34 4.70 0.35 -19.58
N TYR A 35 4.49 0.32 -18.28
CA TYR A 35 3.35 -0.33 -17.63
C TYR A 35 2.40 0.68 -17.01
N THR A 36 1.11 0.43 -17.12
CA THR A 36 0.07 1.19 -16.45
C THR A 36 -0.07 0.78 -14.97
N PRO A 37 -0.68 1.62 -14.11
CA PRO A 37 -0.96 1.24 -12.73
C PRO A 37 -1.80 -0.03 -12.61
N GLN A 38 -2.77 -0.25 -13.51
CA GLN A 38 -3.59 -1.46 -13.51
C GLN A 38 -2.81 -2.69 -13.94
N GLU A 39 -1.83 -2.59 -14.85
CA GLU A 39 -0.97 -3.72 -15.21
C GLU A 39 -0.04 -4.12 -14.04
N ILE A 40 0.53 -3.15 -13.33
CA ILE A 40 1.33 -3.42 -12.12
C ILE A 40 0.44 -4.02 -11.01
N SER A 41 -0.75 -3.47 -10.80
CA SER A 41 -1.71 -4.00 -9.82
C SER A 41 -2.15 -5.42 -10.18
N ALA A 42 -2.30 -5.72 -11.47
CA ALA A 42 -2.62 -7.08 -11.95
C ALA A 42 -1.55 -8.10 -11.58
N MET A 43 -0.27 -7.74 -11.60
CA MET A 43 0.82 -8.63 -11.18
C MET A 43 0.68 -9.01 -9.69
N ILE A 44 0.24 -8.07 -8.84
CA ILE A 44 -0.05 -8.32 -7.42
C ILE A 44 -1.24 -9.28 -7.31
N LEU A 45 -2.32 -9.01 -8.04
CA LEU A 45 -3.53 -9.85 -8.02
C LEU A 45 -3.24 -11.28 -8.55
N GLN A 46 -2.40 -11.41 -9.59
CA GLN A 46 -1.94 -12.72 -10.08
C GLN A 46 -1.19 -13.51 -9.00
N LYS A 47 -0.32 -12.82 -8.24
CA LYS A 47 0.39 -13.47 -7.14
C LYS A 47 -0.57 -13.93 -6.05
N LEU A 48 -1.53 -13.08 -5.65
CA LEU A 48 -2.55 -13.43 -4.65
C LEU A 48 -3.42 -14.59 -5.13
N LYS A 49 -3.82 -14.58 -6.42
CA LYS A 49 -4.55 -15.68 -7.05
C LYS A 49 -3.77 -17.00 -6.96
N ALA A 50 -2.50 -16.99 -7.39
CA ALA A 50 -1.65 -18.17 -7.36
C ALA A 50 -1.44 -18.71 -5.94
N ASP A 51 -1.29 -17.83 -4.95
CA ASP A 51 -1.17 -18.22 -3.54
C ASP A 51 -2.46 -18.86 -3.02
N ALA A 52 -3.62 -18.28 -3.36
CA ALA A 52 -4.91 -18.83 -2.99
C ALA A 52 -5.14 -20.21 -3.64
N GLU A 53 -4.84 -20.36 -4.94
CA GLU A 53 -4.95 -21.64 -5.65
C GLU A 53 -4.02 -22.69 -5.06
N SER A 54 -2.80 -22.31 -4.70
CA SER A 54 -1.85 -23.22 -4.03
C SER A 54 -2.33 -23.67 -2.66
N TYR A 55 -3.00 -22.80 -1.90
CA TYR A 55 -3.53 -23.10 -0.59
C TYR A 55 -4.80 -23.96 -0.66
N LEU A 56 -5.71 -23.65 -1.57
CA LEU A 56 -7.01 -24.31 -1.72
C LEU A 56 -6.91 -25.63 -2.49
N GLY A 57 -5.89 -25.77 -3.35
CA GLY A 57 -5.76 -26.93 -4.26
C GLY A 57 -6.74 -26.91 -5.44
N GLU A 58 -7.36 -25.76 -5.71
CA GLU A 58 -8.34 -25.59 -6.79
C GLU A 58 -8.18 -24.23 -7.48
N THR A 59 -8.78 -24.08 -8.67
CA THR A 59 -8.71 -22.85 -9.46
C THR A 59 -9.56 -21.75 -8.85
N VAL A 60 -8.99 -20.55 -8.70
CA VAL A 60 -9.68 -19.33 -8.30
C VAL A 60 -9.98 -18.49 -9.55
N SER A 61 -11.25 -18.46 -9.94
CA SER A 61 -11.69 -17.76 -11.18
C SER A 61 -12.41 -16.45 -10.92
N GLU A 62 -12.94 -16.25 -9.71
CA GLU A 62 -13.77 -15.10 -9.35
C GLU A 62 -13.19 -14.32 -8.18
N ALA A 63 -13.48 -13.00 -8.12
CA ALA A 63 -13.06 -12.15 -7.01
C ALA A 63 -14.04 -11.03 -6.71
N VAL A 64 -14.09 -10.63 -5.46
CA VAL A 64 -14.57 -9.33 -5.00
C VAL A 64 -13.34 -8.52 -4.61
N ILE A 65 -13.21 -7.30 -5.14
CA ILE A 65 -12.04 -6.43 -4.88
C ILE A 65 -12.50 -5.18 -4.16
N THR A 66 -11.76 -4.79 -3.14
CA THR A 66 -12.06 -3.60 -2.35
C THR A 66 -11.30 -2.38 -2.85
N VAL A 67 -11.91 -1.21 -2.71
CA VAL A 67 -11.32 0.10 -3.02
C VAL A 67 -11.67 1.11 -1.92
N PRO A 68 -10.86 2.15 -1.71
CA PRO A 68 -11.24 3.26 -0.85
C PRO A 68 -12.61 3.85 -1.21
N ALA A 69 -13.37 4.30 -0.22
CA ALA A 69 -14.71 4.83 -0.45
C ALA A 69 -14.70 6.08 -1.35
N TYR A 70 -13.62 6.89 -1.33
CA TYR A 70 -13.45 8.08 -2.16
C TYR A 70 -12.98 7.80 -3.60
N PHE A 71 -12.64 6.55 -3.96
CA PHE A 71 -12.24 6.24 -5.33
C PHE A 71 -13.35 6.63 -6.30
N ASN A 72 -12.99 7.43 -7.31
CA ASN A 72 -13.89 7.79 -8.40
C ASN A 72 -14.08 6.63 -9.40
N ASP A 73 -14.98 6.82 -10.37
CA ASP A 73 -15.31 5.78 -11.36
C ASP A 73 -14.10 5.33 -12.17
N ALA A 74 -13.18 6.24 -12.54
CA ALA A 74 -11.97 5.90 -13.28
C ALA A 74 -11.06 4.98 -12.46
N GLN A 75 -10.89 5.25 -11.18
CA GLN A 75 -10.08 4.45 -10.26
C GLN A 75 -10.72 3.07 -10.02
N ARG A 76 -12.05 3.02 -9.84
CA ARG A 76 -12.81 1.77 -9.70
C ARG A 76 -12.72 0.93 -10.96
N GLN A 77 -12.87 1.54 -12.14
CA GLN A 77 -12.74 0.84 -13.41
C GLN A 77 -11.33 0.30 -13.62
N ALA A 78 -10.29 1.09 -13.34
CA ALA A 78 -8.90 0.65 -13.41
C ALA A 78 -8.61 -0.55 -12.48
N THR A 79 -9.22 -0.56 -11.28
CA THR A 79 -9.11 -1.69 -10.35
C THR A 79 -9.82 -2.94 -10.89
N LYS A 80 -11.00 -2.77 -11.50
CA LYS A 80 -11.71 -3.87 -12.17
C LYS A 80 -10.91 -4.43 -13.35
N ASP A 81 -10.28 -3.56 -14.12
CA ASP A 81 -9.44 -3.95 -15.26
C ASP A 81 -8.18 -4.69 -14.79
N ALA A 82 -7.57 -4.27 -13.68
CA ALA A 82 -6.46 -5.00 -13.06
C ALA A 82 -6.86 -6.45 -12.71
N GLY A 83 -8.05 -6.65 -12.15
CA GLY A 83 -8.58 -7.98 -11.87
C GLY A 83 -8.75 -8.83 -13.13
N LYS A 84 -9.28 -8.25 -14.21
CA LYS A 84 -9.43 -8.92 -15.51
C LYS A 84 -8.08 -9.29 -16.12
N ILE A 85 -7.10 -8.39 -16.10
CA ILE A 85 -5.73 -8.64 -16.57
C ILE A 85 -5.10 -9.78 -15.77
N ALA A 86 -5.41 -9.89 -14.48
CA ALA A 86 -4.97 -10.97 -13.61
C ALA A 86 -5.66 -12.33 -13.89
N GLY A 87 -6.64 -12.36 -14.78
CA GLY A 87 -7.41 -13.57 -15.09
C GLY A 87 -8.51 -13.89 -14.08
N LEU A 88 -9.10 -12.85 -13.47
CA LEU A 88 -10.20 -12.95 -12.51
C LEU A 88 -11.49 -12.37 -13.10
N ASP A 89 -12.61 -13.06 -12.91
CA ASP A 89 -13.93 -12.45 -13.08
C ASP A 89 -14.28 -11.63 -11.85
N VAL A 90 -14.21 -10.30 -11.97
CA VAL A 90 -14.48 -9.38 -10.87
C VAL A 90 -15.98 -9.20 -10.71
N LYS A 91 -16.55 -9.92 -9.76
CA LYS A 91 -17.99 -9.90 -9.46
C LYS A 91 -18.46 -8.55 -8.93
N ARG A 92 -17.69 -7.96 -8.00
CA ARG A 92 -18.00 -6.65 -7.41
C ARG A 92 -16.74 -5.88 -7.06
N ILE A 93 -16.85 -4.56 -7.12
CA ILE A 93 -15.97 -3.61 -6.44
C ILE A 93 -16.79 -3.07 -5.26
N ILE A 94 -16.26 -3.20 -4.03
CA ILE A 94 -16.89 -2.71 -2.81
C ILE A 94 -15.97 -1.74 -2.06
N ASN A 95 -16.55 -0.91 -1.19
CA ASN A 95 -15.76 0.02 -0.41
C ASN A 95 -14.99 -0.70 0.71
N GLU A 96 -13.73 -0.34 0.91
CA GLU A 96 -12.88 -0.89 1.97
C GLU A 96 -13.51 -0.78 3.37
N PRO A 97 -14.08 0.39 3.78
CA PRO A 97 -14.73 0.50 5.07
C PRO A 97 -15.96 -0.41 5.22
N THR A 98 -16.72 -0.64 4.13
CA THR A 98 -17.84 -1.59 4.13
C THR A 98 -17.34 -3.01 4.34
N ALA A 99 -16.27 -3.40 3.64
CA ALA A 99 -15.66 -4.72 3.80
C ALA A 99 -15.09 -4.93 5.21
N ALA A 100 -14.50 -3.89 5.80
CA ALA A 100 -14.01 -3.94 7.18
C ALA A 100 -15.15 -4.15 8.19
N ALA A 101 -16.28 -3.45 8.02
CA ALA A 101 -17.46 -3.63 8.86
C ALA A 101 -18.02 -5.04 8.76
N LEU A 102 -18.14 -5.58 7.55
CA LEU A 102 -18.59 -6.96 7.31
C LEU A 102 -17.66 -7.98 7.95
N ALA A 103 -16.35 -7.83 7.76
CA ALA A 103 -15.34 -8.73 8.31
C ALA A 103 -15.32 -8.72 9.85
N TYR A 104 -15.70 -7.61 10.46
CA TYR A 104 -15.84 -7.51 11.92
C TYR A 104 -17.13 -8.12 12.45
N GLY A 105 -18.07 -8.49 11.57
CA GLY A 105 -19.34 -9.13 11.94
C GLY A 105 -20.43 -8.15 12.36
N LEU A 106 -20.34 -6.91 11.93
CA LEU A 106 -21.29 -5.85 12.32
C LEU A 106 -22.61 -5.88 11.52
N ASP A 107 -22.68 -6.66 10.46
CA ASP A 107 -23.87 -6.82 9.62
C ASP A 107 -25.07 -7.49 10.35
N ASN A 108 -24.79 -8.19 11.44
CA ASN A 108 -25.82 -8.87 12.28
C ASN A 108 -26.19 -8.07 13.55
N GLU A 109 -25.67 -6.88 13.71
CA GLU A 109 -25.90 -6.03 14.86
C GLU A 109 -27.13 -5.12 14.68
N LYS A 110 -27.60 -4.53 15.79
CA LYS A 110 -28.67 -3.52 15.75
C LYS A 110 -28.21 -2.27 14.98
N GLU A 111 -29.18 -1.43 14.58
CA GLU A 111 -28.89 -0.11 14.01
C GLU A 111 -27.81 0.62 14.81
N GLN A 112 -26.75 1.01 14.13
CA GLN A 112 -25.62 1.72 14.73
C GLN A 112 -24.87 2.56 13.71
N LYS A 113 -24.23 3.62 14.21
CA LYS A 113 -23.25 4.40 13.46
C LYS A 113 -21.88 4.10 13.99
N ILE A 114 -20.99 3.75 13.09
CA ILE A 114 -19.60 3.44 13.41
C ILE A 114 -18.66 4.34 12.62
N MET A 115 -17.47 4.53 13.16
CA MET A 115 -16.36 5.14 12.45
C MET A 115 -15.33 4.06 12.12
N VAL A 116 -15.00 3.93 10.83
CA VAL A 116 -13.85 3.14 10.37
C VAL A 116 -12.68 4.09 10.19
N TYR A 117 -11.59 3.82 10.90
CA TYR A 117 -10.35 4.58 10.85
C TYR A 117 -9.26 3.66 10.27
N ASP A 118 -8.87 3.91 9.01
CA ASP A 118 -7.92 3.10 8.27
C ASP A 118 -6.66 3.93 7.95
N LEU A 119 -5.59 3.71 8.69
CA LEU A 119 -4.29 4.30 8.45
C LEU A 119 -3.36 3.22 7.90
N GLY A 120 -3.29 3.15 6.58
CA GLY A 120 -2.47 2.19 5.85
C GLY A 120 -1.03 2.64 5.62
N GLY A 121 -0.33 1.93 4.72
CA GLY A 121 1.03 2.29 4.31
C GLY A 121 1.08 3.51 3.40
N GLY A 122 0.07 3.70 2.56
CA GLY A 122 0.06 4.74 1.52
C GLY A 122 -1.08 5.74 1.60
N THR A 123 -2.17 5.40 2.26
CA THR A 123 -3.37 6.24 2.39
C THR A 123 -3.89 6.23 3.82
N PHE A 124 -4.54 7.32 4.20
CA PHE A 124 -5.33 7.45 5.41
C PHE A 124 -6.79 7.67 5.02
N ASP A 125 -7.67 6.83 5.55
CA ASP A 125 -9.10 6.86 5.30
C ASP A 125 -9.88 6.84 6.60
N VAL A 126 -10.86 7.73 6.71
CA VAL A 126 -11.84 7.73 7.79
C VAL A 126 -13.23 7.80 7.21
N SER A 127 -14.11 6.89 7.62
CA SER A 127 -15.49 6.81 7.11
C SER A 127 -16.48 6.64 8.23
N ILE A 128 -17.60 7.35 8.14
CA ILE A 128 -18.77 7.14 9.00
C ILE A 128 -19.73 6.24 8.24
N ILE A 129 -20.08 5.14 8.86
CA ILE A 129 -20.97 4.11 8.29
C ILE A 129 -22.18 3.97 9.17
N GLU A 130 -23.34 3.88 8.55
CA GLU A 130 -24.58 3.46 9.19
C GLU A 130 -24.90 2.02 8.82
N ILE A 131 -25.24 1.23 9.83
CA ILE A 131 -25.63 -0.18 9.68
C ILE A 131 -27.04 -0.29 10.23
N GLY A 132 -27.95 -0.83 9.44
CA GLY A 132 -29.34 -1.05 9.85
C GLY A 132 -30.10 -1.80 8.77
N ASP A 133 -31.09 -2.61 9.17
CA ASP A 133 -31.99 -3.37 8.29
C ASP A 133 -31.27 -4.22 7.22
N GLY A 134 -30.08 -4.74 7.54
CA GLY A 134 -29.25 -5.52 6.60
C GLY A 134 -28.57 -4.68 5.52
N VAL A 135 -28.56 -3.35 5.66
CA VAL A 135 -27.89 -2.40 4.76
C VAL A 135 -26.70 -1.76 5.47
N ILE A 136 -25.62 -1.61 4.74
CA ILE A 136 -24.42 -0.88 5.19
C ILE A 136 -24.24 0.31 4.25
N GLU A 137 -24.40 1.51 4.78
CA GLU A 137 -24.30 2.77 4.04
C GLU A 137 -23.11 3.60 4.52
N VAL A 138 -22.31 4.10 3.58
CA VAL A 138 -21.24 5.06 3.87
C VAL A 138 -21.85 6.46 3.85
N LEU A 139 -22.04 7.05 5.02
CA LEU A 139 -22.63 8.39 5.16
C LEU A 139 -21.66 9.50 4.77
N SER A 140 -20.40 9.33 5.13
CA SER A 140 -19.37 10.31 4.86
C SER A 140 -18.00 9.65 4.86
N THR A 141 -17.09 10.18 4.05
CA THR A 141 -15.69 9.74 4.01
C THR A 141 -14.77 10.95 3.87
N ASN A 142 -13.60 10.87 4.49
CA ASN A 142 -12.52 11.84 4.36
C ASN A 142 -11.19 11.11 4.52
N GLY A 143 -10.09 11.80 4.31
CA GLY A 143 -8.75 11.22 4.46
C GLY A 143 -7.70 11.96 3.67
N ASP A 144 -6.55 11.30 3.49
CA ASP A 144 -5.45 11.81 2.69
C ASP A 144 -4.87 10.65 1.85
N THR A 145 -4.89 10.81 0.55
CA THR A 145 -4.40 9.81 -0.41
C THR A 145 -2.88 9.69 -0.45
N HIS A 146 -2.18 10.58 0.26
CA HIS A 146 -0.72 10.65 0.32
C HIS A 146 -0.22 10.69 1.77
N LEU A 147 -0.96 10.12 2.71
CA LEU A 147 -0.58 9.97 4.11
C LEU A 147 -0.68 8.51 4.53
N GLY A 148 0.43 7.98 5.01
CA GLY A 148 0.50 6.61 5.51
C GLY A 148 1.88 6.29 6.09
N GLY A 149 2.10 5.03 6.41
CA GLY A 149 3.36 4.54 6.97
C GLY A 149 4.59 4.91 6.14
N ASP A 150 4.45 4.90 4.81
CA ASP A 150 5.53 5.27 3.88
C ASP A 150 5.98 6.74 4.06
N ASP A 151 5.04 7.64 4.39
CA ASP A 151 5.34 9.05 4.57
C ASP A 151 6.06 9.29 5.90
N PHE A 152 5.71 8.54 6.95
CA PHE A 152 6.45 8.54 8.20
C PHE A 152 7.87 8.00 8.01
N ASP A 153 8.04 6.90 7.27
CA ASP A 153 9.35 6.34 6.92
C ASP A 153 10.19 7.33 6.13
N ASN A 154 9.59 8.02 5.16
CA ASN A 154 10.26 9.04 4.38
C ASN A 154 10.73 10.23 5.24
N ARG A 155 9.98 10.63 6.27
CA ARG A 155 10.40 11.68 7.22
C ARG A 155 11.63 11.28 8.01
N ILE A 156 11.67 10.05 8.52
CA ILE A 156 12.83 9.51 9.24
C ILE A 156 14.02 9.38 8.28
N THR A 157 13.78 8.88 7.08
CA THR A 157 14.82 8.75 6.04
C THR A 157 15.46 10.11 5.70
N GLN A 158 14.63 11.14 5.48
CA GLN A 158 15.14 12.48 5.18
C GLN A 158 15.94 13.06 6.35
N TRP A 159 15.46 12.87 7.58
CA TRP A 159 16.21 13.29 8.76
C TRP A 159 17.58 12.61 8.84
N MET A 160 17.67 11.31 8.60
CA MET A 160 18.98 10.60 8.57
C MET A 160 19.92 11.12 7.48
N ILE A 161 19.40 11.41 6.28
CA ILE A 161 20.17 12.00 5.18
C ILE A 161 20.75 13.37 5.60
N ASP A 162 19.89 14.22 6.17
CA ASP A 162 20.28 15.57 6.57
C ASP A 162 21.33 15.56 7.70
N GLU A 163 21.17 14.69 8.70
CA GLU A 163 22.14 14.54 9.79
C GLU A 163 23.47 13.98 9.30
N PHE A 164 23.45 12.97 8.44
CA PHE A 164 24.68 12.42 7.85
C PHE A 164 25.40 13.45 6.99
N LYS A 165 24.67 14.21 6.19
CA LYS A 165 25.24 15.30 5.37
C LYS A 165 25.89 16.39 6.21
N LYS A 166 25.29 16.74 7.36
CA LYS A 166 25.89 17.69 8.31
C LYS A 166 27.19 17.15 8.94
N ALA A 167 27.21 15.87 9.29
CA ALA A 167 28.34 15.26 9.98
C ALA A 167 29.50 14.94 9.04
N GLU A 168 29.23 14.37 7.88
CA GLU A 168 30.23 13.78 6.98
C GLU A 168 30.36 14.56 5.64
N GLY A 169 29.50 15.54 5.37
CA GLY A 169 29.53 16.31 4.12
C GLY A 169 29.04 15.55 2.88
N VAL A 170 28.55 14.32 3.03
CA VAL A 170 28.12 13.44 1.93
C VAL A 170 26.60 13.39 1.85
N ASP A 171 26.06 13.54 0.63
CA ASP A 171 24.62 13.45 0.37
C ASP A 171 24.22 12.03 -0.06
N LEU A 172 23.58 11.29 0.84
CA LEU A 172 23.15 9.91 0.58
C LEU A 172 21.92 9.81 -0.33
N SER A 173 21.23 10.91 -0.63
CA SER A 173 20.02 10.89 -1.46
C SER A 173 20.29 10.49 -2.92
N THR A 174 21.51 10.63 -3.38
CA THR A 174 21.93 10.31 -4.74
C THR A 174 22.36 8.85 -4.92
N ASP A 175 22.61 8.13 -3.83
CA ASP A 175 22.98 6.71 -3.84
C ASP A 175 21.71 5.86 -3.61
N LYS A 176 21.26 5.18 -4.65
CA LYS A 176 20.04 4.35 -4.61
C LYS A 176 20.13 3.21 -3.58
N MET A 177 21.31 2.60 -3.41
CA MET A 177 21.50 1.53 -2.44
C MET A 177 21.47 2.07 -1.00
N ALA A 178 22.19 3.17 -0.76
CA ALA A 178 22.15 3.84 0.54
C ALA A 178 20.73 4.29 0.89
N LEU A 179 20.03 4.92 -0.05
CA LEU A 179 18.64 5.38 0.12
C LEU A 179 17.70 4.22 0.48
N GLN A 180 17.81 3.08 -0.18
CA GLN A 180 16.98 1.91 0.13
C GLN A 180 17.28 1.35 1.52
N ARG A 181 18.55 1.26 1.92
CA ARG A 181 18.95 0.83 3.27
C ARG A 181 18.44 1.78 4.35
N LEU A 182 18.50 3.10 4.08
CA LEU A 182 17.93 4.12 4.97
C LEU A 182 16.41 3.95 5.14
N LYS A 183 15.68 3.72 4.06
CA LYS A 183 14.22 3.47 4.11
C LYS A 183 13.87 2.23 4.94
N GLU A 184 14.59 1.14 4.76
CA GLU A 184 14.38 -0.09 5.55
C GLU A 184 14.68 0.13 7.03
N ALA A 185 15.76 0.86 7.34
CA ALA A 185 16.09 1.20 8.72
C ALA A 185 15.06 2.15 9.34
N ALA A 186 14.54 3.10 8.58
CA ALA A 186 13.48 4.00 9.01
C ALA A 186 12.18 3.24 9.35
N GLU A 187 11.74 2.33 8.47
CA GLU A 187 10.57 1.49 8.71
C GLU A 187 10.76 0.62 9.97
N LYS A 188 11.92 0.01 10.12
CA LYS A 188 12.26 -0.79 11.30
C LYS A 188 12.20 0.05 12.57
N ALA A 189 12.86 1.20 12.58
CA ALA A 189 12.87 2.11 13.72
C ALA A 189 11.45 2.59 14.09
N LYS A 190 10.64 2.99 13.10
CA LYS A 190 9.24 3.35 13.31
C LYS A 190 8.44 2.22 13.97
N LYS A 191 8.61 0.98 13.51
CA LYS A 191 7.93 -0.19 14.10
C LYS A 191 8.37 -0.43 15.55
N GLU A 192 9.66 -0.35 15.84
CA GLU A 192 10.19 -0.52 17.20
C GLU A 192 9.67 0.56 18.15
N LEU A 193 9.60 1.81 17.71
CA LEU A 193 9.08 2.93 18.49
C LEU A 193 7.57 2.86 18.77
N SER A 194 6.84 1.93 18.18
CA SER A 194 5.44 1.66 18.56
C SER A 194 5.33 1.01 19.94
N SER A 195 6.39 0.38 20.45
CA SER A 195 6.42 -0.30 21.74
C SER A 195 7.58 0.12 22.65
N ALA A 196 8.54 0.88 22.12
CA ALA A 196 9.71 1.37 22.84
C ALA A 196 9.78 2.90 22.78
N THR A 197 10.39 3.52 23.80
CA THR A 197 10.61 4.97 23.83
C THR A 197 11.87 5.41 23.08
N THR A 198 12.77 4.47 22.81
CA THR A 198 14.03 4.72 22.10
C THR A 198 14.36 3.53 21.20
N THR A 199 15.04 3.81 20.10
CA THR A 199 15.62 2.79 19.22
C THR A 199 16.99 3.23 18.73
N ASN A 200 17.77 2.32 18.19
CA ASN A 200 19.10 2.59 17.65
C ASN A 200 19.16 2.19 16.17
N ILE A 201 19.58 3.12 15.32
CA ILE A 201 19.82 2.87 13.91
C ILE A 201 21.32 2.76 13.68
N ASN A 202 21.77 1.60 13.24
CA ASN A 202 23.17 1.35 12.90
C ASN A 202 23.26 0.77 11.48
N LEU A 203 23.88 1.52 10.59
CA LEU A 203 24.05 1.18 9.17
C LEU A 203 25.54 1.24 8.79
N PRO A 204 26.31 0.21 9.16
CA PRO A 204 27.74 0.18 8.82
C PRO A 204 27.92 0.18 7.30
N PHE A 205 28.98 0.86 6.84
CA PHE A 205 29.32 0.95 5.42
C PHE A 205 28.15 1.44 4.56
N ILE A 206 27.51 2.53 4.98
CA ILE A 206 26.34 3.09 4.28
C ILE A 206 26.74 3.68 2.92
N THR A 207 27.94 4.18 2.81
CA THR A 207 28.58 4.66 1.57
C THR A 207 30.00 4.17 1.48
N ALA A 208 30.51 4.02 0.25
CA ALA A 208 31.91 3.80 -0.04
C ALA A 208 32.58 5.18 -0.16
N THR A 209 33.26 5.62 0.89
CA THR A 209 34.20 6.78 0.85
C THR A 209 35.61 6.31 0.63
#